data_8f968ff817c6ec7fec9c2b92293e581e
#
_entry.id   8f968ff817c6ec7fec9c2b92293e581e
#
_cell.length_a   1.000
_cell.length_b   1.000
_cell.length_c   1.000
_cell.angle_alpha   90.00
_cell.angle_beta   90.00
_cell.angle_gamma   90.00
#
_symmetry.space_group_name_H-M   'P 1'
#
loop_
_entity.id
_entity.type
_entity.pdbx_description
1 polymer ?
#
loop_
_entity_poly.entity_id
_entity_poly.type
_entity_poly.pdbx_seq_one_letter_code
_entity_poly.pdbx_strand_id
1 'polypeptide(L)'
;LSDSIKLLVPPGTSSIVDNIKSKTERWIRLNKENLDLSKIKSEKQMRVINFLLENIEAPALEVLDFTDVTRDVFVALQKKGVIDFFDLEVQRNPFFGKYVEKSEKLKLSDEQKNVLENIDIKRYDKYLIHGVTGSGKTEVYLQLIEEVLNTGKNALVLVPEISLTPQITDRFIARFGDVIAILHSRLSIGERYDEWRKIRDGKARIVIGARSAIFAPLDNIGALIIDEEHDSSYKSEMNPKYETKEVAEYLCKMYNCPLVFGSAT
;
A
#
# COMPACT_ATOMS: atom_id res chain seq x y z
N LEU A 1 -20.42 -13.48 16.62
CA LEU A 1 -19.93 -14.01 15.32
C LEU A 1 -19.97 -12.94 14.22
N SER A 2 -21.06 -12.16 14.10
CA SER A 2 -21.15 -11.14 13.03
C SER A 2 -20.11 -10.02 13.19
N ASP A 3 -19.81 -9.60 14.42
CA ASP A 3 -18.84 -8.52 14.66
C ASP A 3 -17.40 -8.98 14.47
N SER A 4 -17.10 -10.24 14.78
CA SER A 4 -15.77 -10.82 14.49
C SER A 4 -15.53 -10.97 12.99
N ILE A 5 -16.55 -11.32 12.21
CA ILE A 5 -16.44 -11.40 10.76
C ILE A 5 -16.16 -10.03 10.13
N LYS A 6 -16.73 -8.95 10.69
CA LYS A 6 -16.49 -7.58 10.21
C LYS A 6 -15.04 -7.15 10.26
N LEU A 7 -14.21 -7.74 11.13
CA LEU A 7 -12.77 -7.47 11.19
C LEU A 7 -12.00 -8.05 9.99
N LEU A 8 -12.53 -9.13 9.41
CA LEU A 8 -11.89 -9.89 8.34
C LEU A 8 -12.37 -9.47 6.94
N VAL A 9 -13.51 -8.77 6.85
CA VAL A 9 -14.04 -8.33 5.55
C VAL A 9 -13.49 -6.96 5.17
N PRO A 10 -13.42 -6.67 3.86
CA PRO A 10 -12.96 -5.38 3.39
C PRO A 10 -13.77 -4.24 3.99
N PRO A 11 -13.12 -3.12 4.29
CA PRO A 11 -13.83 -1.92 4.75
C PRO A 11 -14.89 -1.50 3.72
N GLY A 12 -16.08 -1.13 4.21
CA GLY A 12 -17.19 -0.67 3.35
C GLY A 12 -18.00 -1.77 2.66
N THR A 13 -17.71 -3.06 2.91
CA THR A 13 -18.51 -4.17 2.35
C THR A 13 -19.54 -4.71 3.32
N SER A 14 -19.51 -4.29 4.58
CA SER A 14 -20.38 -4.80 5.66
C SER A 14 -21.76 -4.14 5.73
N SER A 15 -22.01 -3.06 5.01
CA SER A 15 -23.30 -2.40 4.92
C SER A 15 -23.93 -2.60 3.55
N ILE A 16 -25.25 -2.80 3.56
CA ILE A 16 -26.07 -3.01 2.36
C ILE A 16 -26.03 -1.78 1.40
N VAL A 17 -25.47 -0.67 1.85
CA VAL A 17 -25.56 0.63 1.17
C VAL A 17 -24.28 1.03 0.43
N ASP A 18 -23.10 0.53 0.81
CA ASP A 18 -21.84 1.01 0.25
C ASP A 18 -21.14 -0.05 -0.58
N ASN A 19 -21.56 -0.20 -1.82
CA ASN A 19 -20.72 -0.78 -2.86
C ASN A 19 -19.58 0.19 -3.17
N ILE A 20 -18.47 0.08 -2.45
CA ILE A 20 -17.27 0.82 -2.80
C ILE A 20 -16.82 0.32 -4.18
N LYS A 21 -16.98 1.18 -5.17
CA LYS A 21 -16.43 0.94 -6.50
C LYS A 21 -14.97 1.35 -6.50
N SER A 22 -14.16 0.59 -7.22
CA SER A 22 -12.82 1.03 -7.57
C SER A 22 -12.88 2.41 -8.21
N LYS A 23 -11.87 3.25 -7.94
CA LYS A 23 -11.73 4.52 -8.63
C LYS A 23 -11.39 4.21 -10.09
N THR A 24 -12.22 4.67 -11.01
CA THR A 24 -11.91 4.63 -12.43
C THR A 24 -11.52 6.02 -12.91
N GLU A 25 -10.52 6.08 -13.75
CA GLU A 25 -10.09 7.27 -14.46
C GLU A 25 -10.37 7.07 -15.95
N ARG A 26 -10.93 8.11 -16.58
CA ARG A 26 -11.22 8.05 -18.00
C ARG A 26 -9.97 8.30 -18.81
N TRP A 27 -9.64 7.33 -19.65
CA TRP A 27 -8.51 7.38 -20.55
C TRP A 27 -8.97 7.50 -21.99
N ILE A 28 -8.11 8.03 -22.82
CA ILE A 28 -8.29 8.07 -24.28
C ILE A 28 -7.11 7.40 -24.98
N ARG A 29 -7.40 6.72 -26.05
CA ARG A 29 -6.40 6.13 -26.95
C ARG A 29 -6.70 6.48 -28.39
N LEU A 30 -5.65 6.52 -29.19
CA LEU A 30 -5.74 6.74 -30.63
C LEU A 30 -6.20 5.45 -31.34
N ASN A 31 -7.26 5.56 -32.11
CA ASN A 31 -7.67 4.47 -33.01
C ASN A 31 -6.91 4.59 -34.33
N LYS A 32 -5.82 3.84 -34.45
CA LYS A 32 -4.93 3.92 -35.62
C LYS A 32 -5.58 3.38 -36.90
N GLU A 33 -6.53 2.46 -36.78
CA GLU A 33 -7.21 1.87 -37.93
C GLU A 33 -8.12 2.88 -38.67
N ASN A 34 -8.70 3.81 -37.94
CA ASN A 34 -9.63 4.82 -38.45
C ASN A 34 -8.99 6.20 -38.59
N LEU A 35 -7.67 6.31 -38.43
CA LEU A 35 -6.97 7.58 -38.49
C LEU A 35 -6.82 8.08 -39.93
N ASP A 36 -7.72 8.98 -40.34
CA ASP A 36 -7.64 9.67 -41.62
C ASP A 36 -7.37 11.18 -41.37
N LEU A 37 -6.08 11.55 -41.44
CA LEU A 37 -5.63 12.92 -41.20
C LEU A 37 -6.22 13.92 -42.19
N SER A 38 -6.64 13.51 -43.39
CA SER A 38 -7.25 14.40 -44.39
C SER A 38 -8.59 14.99 -43.92
N LYS A 39 -9.27 14.31 -43.00
CA LYS A 39 -10.54 14.72 -42.41
C LYS A 39 -10.38 15.64 -41.18
N ILE A 40 -9.14 15.89 -40.75
CA ILE A 40 -8.82 16.68 -39.56
C ILE A 40 -8.38 18.07 -40.00
N LYS A 41 -9.31 19.02 -39.98
CA LYS A 41 -9.02 20.42 -40.37
C LYS A 41 -8.76 21.35 -39.18
N SER A 42 -9.10 20.92 -37.97
CA SER A 42 -8.97 21.73 -36.75
C SER A 42 -7.59 21.58 -36.11
N GLU A 43 -6.89 22.68 -35.89
CA GLU A 43 -5.61 22.70 -35.19
C GLU A 43 -5.69 22.11 -33.77
N LYS A 44 -6.79 22.37 -33.06
CA LYS A 44 -7.05 21.79 -31.73
C LYS A 44 -7.18 20.27 -31.77
N GLN A 45 -7.84 19.71 -32.81
CA GLN A 45 -7.92 18.27 -32.99
C GLN A 45 -6.56 17.68 -33.33
N MET A 46 -5.76 18.37 -34.14
CA MET A 46 -4.42 17.92 -34.51
C MET A 46 -3.48 17.89 -33.30
N ARG A 47 -3.56 18.86 -32.37
CA ARG A 47 -2.76 18.84 -31.11
C ARG A 47 -3.04 17.57 -30.29
N VAL A 48 -4.31 17.19 -30.15
CA VAL A 48 -4.68 15.94 -29.42
C VAL A 48 -4.15 14.71 -30.15
N ILE A 49 -4.26 14.65 -31.47
CA ILE A 49 -3.78 13.54 -32.26
C ILE A 49 -2.26 13.41 -32.15
N ASN A 50 -1.52 14.51 -32.27
CA ASN A 50 -0.06 14.51 -32.14
C ASN A 50 0.39 14.04 -30.76
N PHE A 51 -0.27 14.49 -29.70
CA PHE A 51 -0.01 14.00 -28.36
C PHE A 51 -0.22 12.49 -28.23
N LEU A 52 -1.31 11.97 -28.79
CA LEU A 52 -1.61 10.54 -28.75
C LEU A 52 -0.80 9.69 -29.73
N LEU A 53 -0.21 10.28 -30.77
CA LEU A 53 0.77 9.58 -31.61
C LEU A 53 2.06 9.29 -30.86
N GLU A 54 2.47 10.17 -29.95
CA GLU A 54 3.65 10.00 -29.11
C GLU A 54 3.40 9.08 -27.92
N ASN A 55 2.22 9.18 -27.30
CA ASN A 55 1.89 8.51 -26.03
C ASN A 55 0.95 7.29 -26.17
N ILE A 56 0.40 7.04 -27.37
CA ILE A 56 -0.55 5.95 -27.72
C ILE A 56 -1.88 6.09 -26.96
N GLU A 57 -1.85 6.15 -25.64
CA GLU A 57 -2.99 6.34 -24.75
C GLU A 57 -2.58 7.18 -23.53
N ALA A 58 -3.52 7.93 -22.97
CA ALA A 58 -3.27 8.78 -21.80
C ALA A 58 -4.57 9.11 -21.03
N PRO A 59 -4.46 9.54 -19.75
CA PRO A 59 -5.58 10.08 -18.99
C PRO A 59 -6.23 11.26 -19.72
N ALA A 60 -7.55 11.24 -19.86
CA ALA A 60 -8.26 12.29 -20.59
C ALA A 60 -8.03 13.71 -20.02
N LEU A 61 -7.88 13.84 -18.69
CA LEU A 61 -7.57 15.11 -18.03
C LEU A 61 -6.17 15.61 -18.40
N GLU A 62 -5.17 14.73 -18.40
CA GLU A 62 -3.80 15.09 -18.76
C GLU A 62 -3.74 15.60 -20.20
N VAL A 63 -4.43 14.94 -21.13
CA VAL A 63 -4.46 15.39 -22.53
C VAL A 63 -5.16 16.73 -22.69
N LEU A 64 -6.20 17.03 -21.90
CA LEU A 64 -6.83 18.37 -21.89
C LEU A 64 -5.83 19.43 -21.46
N ASP A 65 -5.11 19.20 -20.37
CA ASP A 65 -4.17 20.16 -19.80
C ASP A 65 -2.96 20.39 -20.73
N PHE A 66 -2.37 19.31 -21.26
CA PHE A 66 -1.21 19.44 -22.17
C PHE A 66 -1.54 20.04 -23.53
N THR A 67 -2.73 19.74 -24.07
CA THR A 67 -3.08 20.20 -25.41
C THR A 67 -3.85 21.52 -25.43
N ASP A 68 -4.19 22.04 -24.26
CA ASP A 68 -4.99 23.26 -24.08
C ASP A 68 -6.27 23.24 -24.94
N VAL A 69 -7.04 22.14 -24.84
CA VAL A 69 -8.31 21.98 -25.55
C VAL A 69 -9.46 21.73 -24.59
N THR A 70 -10.67 21.90 -25.08
CA THR A 70 -11.90 21.62 -24.34
C THR A 70 -12.42 20.21 -24.65
N ARG A 71 -13.27 19.68 -23.76
CA ARG A 71 -13.87 18.33 -23.91
C ARG A 71 -14.63 18.12 -25.24
N ASP A 72 -15.14 19.20 -25.83
CA ASP A 72 -15.87 19.16 -27.12
C ASP A 72 -14.97 18.65 -28.26
N VAL A 73 -13.66 18.93 -28.19
CA VAL A 73 -12.69 18.42 -29.16
C VAL A 73 -12.62 16.90 -29.11
N PHE A 74 -12.62 16.33 -27.91
CA PHE A 74 -12.63 14.87 -27.73
C PHE A 74 -13.93 14.24 -28.27
N VAL A 75 -15.09 14.86 -27.96
CA VAL A 75 -16.39 14.37 -28.50
C VAL A 75 -16.38 14.40 -30.02
N ALA A 76 -15.81 15.44 -30.62
CA ALA A 76 -15.71 15.53 -32.07
C ALA A 76 -14.76 14.47 -32.68
N LEU A 77 -13.63 14.18 -32.02
CA LEU A 77 -12.70 13.14 -32.44
C LEU A 77 -13.27 11.73 -32.26
N GLN A 78 -14.00 11.49 -31.16
CA GLN A 78 -14.71 10.23 -30.93
C GLN A 78 -15.79 10.00 -32.00
N LYS A 79 -16.60 11.01 -32.33
CA LYS A 79 -17.60 10.90 -33.40
C LYS A 79 -16.98 10.59 -34.78
N LYS A 80 -15.75 11.01 -34.99
CA LYS A 80 -14.98 10.66 -36.21
C LYS A 80 -14.31 9.28 -36.12
N GLY A 81 -14.42 8.57 -34.99
CA GLY A 81 -13.78 7.28 -34.77
C GLY A 81 -12.26 7.34 -34.62
N VAL A 82 -11.69 8.55 -34.39
CA VAL A 82 -10.23 8.76 -34.30
C VAL A 82 -9.69 8.43 -32.92
N ILE A 83 -10.52 8.60 -31.89
CA ILE A 83 -10.16 8.24 -30.50
C ILE A 83 -11.26 7.39 -29.86
N ASP A 84 -10.85 6.53 -28.96
CA ASP A 84 -11.74 5.74 -28.11
C ASP A 84 -11.53 6.13 -26.64
N PHE A 85 -12.64 6.16 -25.90
CA PHE A 85 -12.60 6.29 -24.44
C PHE A 85 -12.69 4.90 -23.80
N PHE A 86 -11.94 4.74 -22.73
CA PHE A 86 -12.08 3.60 -21.84
C PHE A 86 -11.85 4.04 -20.39
N ASP A 87 -12.42 3.31 -19.46
CA ASP A 87 -12.21 3.57 -18.03
C ASP A 87 -11.14 2.62 -17.52
N LEU A 88 -10.04 3.18 -17.02
CA LEU A 88 -8.98 2.42 -16.36
C LEU A 88 -9.19 2.48 -14.86
N GLU A 89 -9.14 1.34 -14.22
CA GLU A 89 -9.17 1.27 -12.76
C GLU A 89 -7.85 1.76 -12.19
N VAL A 90 -7.90 2.84 -11.40
CA VAL A 90 -6.74 3.42 -10.72
C VAL A 90 -6.85 3.22 -9.22
N GLN A 91 -5.78 2.77 -8.60
CA GLN A 91 -5.73 2.69 -7.15
C GLN A 91 -5.63 4.08 -6.55
N ARG A 92 -6.43 4.34 -5.51
CA ARG A 92 -6.25 5.51 -4.66
C ARG A 92 -4.97 5.28 -3.88
N ASN A 93 -3.90 5.94 -4.29
CA ASN A 93 -2.65 5.89 -3.55
C ASN A 93 -2.62 7.07 -2.57
N PRO A 94 -2.71 6.85 -1.26
CA PRO A 94 -2.65 7.92 -0.26
C PRO A 94 -1.31 8.66 -0.26
N PHE A 95 -0.31 8.13 -0.96
CA PHE A 95 1.03 8.69 -1.11
C PHE A 95 1.30 9.20 -2.53
N PHE A 96 0.27 9.30 -3.38
CA PHE A 96 0.42 9.78 -4.75
C PHE A 96 0.97 11.21 -4.77
N GLY A 97 2.04 11.40 -5.53
CA GLY A 97 2.72 12.70 -5.66
C GLY A 97 3.84 12.94 -4.63
N LYS A 98 4.05 12.04 -3.65
CA LYS A 98 5.26 12.08 -2.83
C LYS A 98 6.39 11.34 -3.52
N TYR A 99 7.35 12.09 -4.01
CA TYR A 99 8.65 11.50 -4.37
C TYR A 99 9.41 11.21 -3.07
N VAL A 100 9.59 9.93 -2.79
CA VAL A 100 10.45 9.50 -1.67
C VAL A 100 11.73 8.94 -2.29
N GLU A 101 12.84 9.59 -2.01
CA GLU A 101 14.15 9.15 -2.48
C GLU A 101 14.46 7.76 -1.91
N LYS A 102 14.93 6.84 -2.75
CA LYS A 102 15.32 5.50 -2.31
C LYS A 102 16.41 5.58 -1.24
N SER A 103 16.18 4.95 -0.12
CA SER A 103 17.17 4.84 0.94
C SER A 103 17.99 3.56 0.79
N GLU A 104 19.29 3.68 0.97
CA GLU A 104 20.19 2.53 1.03
C GLU A 104 20.18 1.91 2.43
N LYS A 105 20.64 0.67 2.51
CA LYS A 105 20.83 -0.08 3.74
C LYS A 105 21.90 0.59 4.60
N LEU A 106 21.53 0.98 5.82
CA LEU A 106 22.48 1.55 6.77
C LEU A 106 23.36 0.46 7.37
N LYS A 107 24.60 0.79 7.66
CA LYS A 107 25.49 -0.10 8.39
C LYS A 107 25.01 -0.22 9.85
N LEU A 108 24.71 -1.42 10.26
CA LEU A 108 24.34 -1.71 11.66
C LEU A 108 25.55 -1.56 12.59
N SER A 109 25.31 -1.14 13.83
CA SER A 109 26.28 -1.32 14.90
C SER A 109 26.46 -2.80 15.22
N ASP A 110 27.53 -3.14 15.94
CA ASP A 110 27.78 -4.52 16.34
C ASP A 110 26.63 -5.08 17.21
N GLU A 111 26.04 -4.25 18.05
CA GLU A 111 24.89 -4.60 18.89
C GLU A 111 23.64 -4.89 18.04
N GLN A 112 23.33 -4.00 17.09
CA GLN A 112 22.19 -4.17 16.18
C GLN A 112 22.35 -5.41 15.29
N LYS A 113 23.58 -5.66 14.83
CA LYS A 113 23.89 -6.85 14.04
C LYS A 113 23.71 -8.12 14.86
N ASN A 114 24.19 -8.12 16.09
CA ASN A 114 24.01 -9.25 17.00
C ASN A 114 22.52 -9.52 17.27
N VAL A 115 21.70 -8.48 17.44
CA VAL A 115 20.24 -8.63 17.58
C VAL A 115 19.65 -9.31 16.36
N LEU A 116 19.98 -8.85 15.15
CA LEU A 116 19.44 -9.41 13.90
C LEU A 116 19.85 -10.87 13.71
N GLU A 117 21.12 -11.20 13.94
CA GLU A 117 21.66 -12.56 13.79
C GLU A 117 21.05 -13.58 14.78
N ASN A 118 20.52 -13.11 15.91
CA ASN A 118 19.84 -13.96 16.90
C ASN A 118 18.36 -14.21 16.61
N ILE A 119 17.77 -13.56 15.60
CA ILE A 119 16.37 -13.78 15.22
C ILE A 119 16.31 -14.88 14.15
N ASP A 120 15.80 -16.05 14.51
CA ASP A 120 15.61 -17.15 13.57
C ASP A 120 14.29 -16.98 12.79
N ILE A 121 14.39 -16.57 11.52
CA ILE A 121 13.23 -16.35 10.64
C ILE A 121 12.57 -17.64 10.13
N LYS A 122 13.09 -18.81 10.47
CA LYS A 122 12.61 -20.11 9.98
C LYS A 122 11.65 -20.81 10.93
N ARG A 123 11.55 -20.33 12.17
CA ARG A 123 10.69 -20.94 13.20
C ARG A 123 9.97 -19.88 14.02
N TYR A 124 8.87 -20.33 14.62
CA TYR A 124 8.20 -19.52 15.64
C TYR A 124 9.08 -19.43 16.90
N ASP A 125 9.35 -18.19 17.30
CA ASP A 125 9.86 -17.84 18.61
C ASP A 125 9.45 -16.39 18.93
N LYS A 126 9.60 -15.97 20.19
CA LYS A 126 9.32 -14.60 20.64
C LYS A 126 10.64 -13.89 20.94
N TYR A 127 10.80 -12.73 20.36
CA TYR A 127 11.98 -11.88 20.55
C TYR A 127 11.56 -10.53 21.07
N LEU A 128 12.33 -9.97 22.02
CA LEU A 128 12.16 -8.60 22.49
C LEU A 128 13.41 -7.80 22.12
N ILE A 129 13.22 -6.78 21.27
CA ILE A 129 14.25 -5.79 20.96
C ILE A 129 14.06 -4.62 21.91
N HIS A 130 14.91 -4.57 22.94
CA HIS A 130 14.91 -3.47 23.90
C HIS A 130 15.95 -2.41 23.50
N GLY A 131 15.53 -1.16 23.42
CA GLY A 131 16.44 -0.05 23.08
C GLY A 131 15.72 1.29 23.14
N VAL A 132 16.39 2.29 23.70
CA VAL A 132 15.86 3.66 23.84
C VAL A 132 15.39 4.25 22.52
N THR A 133 14.56 5.28 22.57
CA THR A 133 14.16 6.02 21.38
C THR A 133 15.40 6.55 20.65
N GLY A 134 15.47 6.33 19.33
CA GLY A 134 16.64 6.70 18.53
C GLY A 134 17.79 5.68 18.51
N SER A 135 17.69 4.55 19.22
CA SER A 135 18.71 3.48 19.18
C SER A 135 18.81 2.75 17.83
N GLY A 136 17.94 3.09 16.88
CA GLY A 136 17.95 2.47 15.54
C GLY A 136 17.16 1.17 15.43
N LYS A 137 16.24 0.86 16.36
CA LYS A 137 15.34 -0.30 16.26
C LYS A 137 14.69 -0.43 14.88
N THR A 138 14.23 0.70 14.32
CA THR A 138 13.60 0.74 13.00
C THR A 138 14.52 0.20 11.90
N GLU A 139 15.83 0.47 11.94
CA GLU A 139 16.76 -0.07 10.94
C GLU A 139 16.91 -1.60 11.09
N VAL A 140 16.91 -2.10 12.32
CA VAL A 140 16.90 -3.55 12.57
C VAL A 140 15.64 -4.19 11.98
N TYR A 141 14.47 -3.56 12.16
CA TYR A 141 13.22 -4.03 11.54
C TYR A 141 13.29 -4.04 10.01
N LEU A 142 13.80 -2.96 9.40
CA LEU A 142 13.93 -2.88 7.95
C LEU A 142 14.83 -4.00 7.41
N GLN A 143 15.94 -4.29 8.07
CA GLN A 143 16.85 -5.35 7.64
C GLN A 143 16.28 -6.76 7.88
N LEU A 144 15.57 -6.98 8.99
CA LEU A 144 14.84 -8.22 9.23
C LEU A 144 13.78 -8.46 8.14
N ILE A 145 13.03 -7.41 7.76
CA ILE A 145 12.04 -7.49 6.69
C ILE A 145 12.70 -7.83 5.35
N GLU A 146 13.85 -7.24 5.03
CA GLU A 146 14.61 -7.58 3.82
C GLU A 146 14.98 -9.07 3.79
N GLU A 147 15.45 -9.62 4.90
CA GLU A 147 15.77 -11.05 5.01
C GLU A 147 14.53 -11.92 4.78
N VAL A 148 13.41 -11.55 5.40
CA VAL A 148 12.13 -12.25 5.23
C VAL A 148 11.66 -12.20 3.77
N LEU A 149 11.69 -11.04 3.13
CA LEU A 149 11.32 -10.89 1.73
C LEU A 149 12.19 -11.72 0.79
N ASN A 150 13.48 -11.86 1.09
CA ASN A 150 14.42 -12.68 0.31
C ASN A 150 14.09 -14.18 0.38
N THR A 151 13.40 -14.63 1.43
CA THR A 151 12.89 -16.01 1.52
C THR A 151 11.59 -16.24 0.75
N GLY A 152 11.04 -15.21 0.12
CA GLY A 152 9.74 -15.27 -0.55
C GLY A 152 8.53 -15.08 0.37
N LYS A 153 8.76 -14.83 1.66
CA LYS A 153 7.70 -14.58 2.67
C LYS A 153 7.40 -13.08 2.82
N ASN A 154 6.32 -12.76 3.52
CA ASN A 154 5.79 -11.42 3.72
C ASN A 154 6.00 -10.95 5.17
N ALA A 155 5.89 -9.65 5.42
CA ALA A 155 6.08 -9.08 6.75
C ALA A 155 4.89 -8.22 7.20
N LEU A 156 4.52 -8.35 8.47
CA LEU A 156 3.51 -7.50 9.11
C LEU A 156 4.16 -6.69 10.23
N VAL A 157 3.99 -5.38 10.20
CA VAL A 157 4.54 -4.44 11.19
C VAL A 157 3.39 -3.67 11.81
N LEU A 158 3.26 -3.79 13.11
CA LEU A 158 2.28 -3.04 13.90
C LEU A 158 2.99 -1.95 14.68
N VAL A 159 2.46 -0.74 14.59
CA VAL A 159 2.94 0.42 15.34
C VAL A 159 1.75 1.11 16.01
N PRO A 160 1.92 1.74 17.17
CA PRO A 160 0.88 2.58 17.75
C PRO A 160 0.43 3.64 16.75
N GLU A 161 -0.86 3.94 16.72
CA GLU A 161 -1.40 4.88 15.72
C GLU A 161 -0.75 6.28 15.79
N ILE A 162 -0.39 6.71 16.99
CA ILE A 162 0.33 7.97 17.22
C ILE A 162 1.76 7.94 16.66
N SER A 163 2.37 6.77 16.60
CA SER A 163 3.72 6.54 16.06
C SER A 163 3.73 6.35 14.55
N LEU A 164 2.57 6.12 13.92
CA LEU A 164 2.44 5.98 12.47
C LEU A 164 2.49 7.37 11.80
N THR A 165 3.63 8.02 11.95
CA THR A 165 3.89 9.34 11.38
C THR A 165 4.33 9.25 9.92
N PRO A 166 4.19 10.34 9.14
CA PRO A 166 4.73 10.39 7.79
C PRO A 166 6.22 10.01 7.73
N GLN A 167 6.99 10.41 8.74
CA GLN A 167 8.43 10.12 8.79
C GLN A 167 8.73 8.62 8.87
N ILE A 168 7.96 7.86 9.65
CA ILE A 168 8.13 6.40 9.73
C ILE A 168 7.67 5.75 8.44
N THR A 169 6.50 6.12 7.92
CA THR A 169 6.00 5.56 6.67
C THR A 169 6.93 5.86 5.49
N ASP A 170 7.47 7.09 5.40
CA ASP A 170 8.40 7.48 4.35
C ASP A 170 9.71 6.67 4.40
N ARG A 171 10.21 6.29 5.59
CA ARG A 171 11.38 5.40 5.74
C ARG A 171 11.15 4.03 5.13
N PHE A 172 9.98 3.44 5.40
CA PHE A 172 9.63 2.15 4.82
C PHE A 172 9.42 2.25 3.31
N ILE A 173 8.71 3.28 2.83
CA ILE A 173 8.50 3.51 1.40
C ILE A 173 9.84 3.74 0.69
N ALA A 174 10.75 4.53 1.28
CA ALA A 174 12.09 4.77 0.74
C ALA A 174 12.89 3.48 0.56
N ARG A 175 12.72 2.51 1.48
CA ARG A 175 13.44 1.25 1.46
C ARG A 175 12.82 0.22 0.51
N PHE A 176 11.50 0.09 0.50
CA PHE A 176 10.81 -1.02 -0.14
C PHE A 176 9.92 -0.62 -1.33
N GLY A 177 9.62 0.67 -1.50
CA GLY A 177 8.82 1.16 -2.62
C GLY A 177 7.37 0.65 -2.59
N ASP A 178 6.88 0.21 -3.75
CA ASP A 178 5.46 -0.08 -3.97
C ASP A 178 4.95 -1.38 -3.34
N VAL A 179 5.84 -2.21 -2.80
CA VAL A 179 5.44 -3.49 -2.17
C VAL A 179 4.88 -3.33 -0.75
N ILE A 180 4.66 -2.09 -0.31
CA ILE A 180 4.12 -1.76 1.01
C ILE A 180 2.65 -1.40 0.90
N ALA A 181 1.85 -1.86 1.85
CA ALA A 181 0.52 -1.37 2.15
C ALA A 181 0.50 -0.74 3.55
N ILE A 182 -0.17 0.40 3.69
CA ILE A 182 -0.24 1.12 4.96
C ILE A 182 -1.70 1.23 5.41
N LEU A 183 -2.00 0.72 6.62
CA LEU A 183 -3.35 0.66 7.17
C LEU A 183 -3.46 1.49 8.46
N HIS A 184 -4.19 2.60 8.42
CA HIS A 184 -4.46 3.45 9.59
C HIS A 184 -5.86 4.08 9.53
N SER A 185 -6.33 4.64 10.66
CA SER A 185 -7.69 5.19 10.78
C SER A 185 -7.94 6.42 9.89
N ARG A 186 -6.90 7.18 9.56
CA ARG A 186 -7.01 8.41 8.74
C ARG A 186 -7.22 8.15 7.24
N LEU A 187 -7.07 6.90 6.79
CA LEU A 187 -7.43 6.54 5.43
C LEU A 187 -8.94 6.66 5.24
N SER A 188 -9.36 7.25 4.14
CA SER A 188 -10.75 7.16 3.69
C SER A 188 -11.14 5.70 3.48
N ILE A 189 -12.45 5.43 3.49
CA ILE A 189 -12.96 4.07 3.28
C ILE A 189 -12.48 3.50 1.93
N GLY A 190 -12.43 4.34 0.88
CA GLY A 190 -11.96 3.93 -0.44
C GLY A 190 -10.46 3.60 -0.48
N GLU A 191 -9.61 4.42 0.15
CA GLU A 191 -8.16 4.15 0.26
C GLU A 191 -7.90 2.87 1.06
N ARG A 192 -8.61 2.68 2.17
CA ARG A 192 -8.50 1.45 2.98
C ARG A 192 -8.91 0.21 2.20
N TYR A 193 -9.94 0.31 1.37
CA TYR A 193 -10.38 -0.76 0.49
C TYR A 193 -9.32 -1.08 -0.59
N ASP A 194 -8.72 -0.05 -1.19
CA ASP A 194 -7.68 -0.23 -2.21
C ASP A 194 -6.41 -0.84 -1.62
N GLU A 195 -5.98 -0.41 -0.41
CA GLU A 195 -4.86 -1.03 0.31
C GLU A 195 -5.16 -2.49 0.68
N TRP A 196 -6.39 -2.78 1.15
CA TRP A 196 -6.83 -4.14 1.45
C TRP A 196 -6.75 -5.04 0.20
N ARG A 197 -7.22 -4.54 -0.96
CA ARG A 197 -7.11 -5.26 -2.23
C ARG A 197 -5.67 -5.48 -2.66
N LYS A 198 -4.82 -4.46 -2.51
CA LYS A 198 -3.39 -4.54 -2.81
C LYS A 198 -2.71 -5.68 -2.03
N ILE A 199 -3.08 -5.84 -0.76
CA ILE A 199 -2.59 -6.93 0.10
C ILE A 199 -3.14 -8.28 -0.40
N ARG A 200 -4.46 -8.40 -0.53
CA ARG A 200 -5.13 -9.62 -0.96
C ARG A 200 -4.62 -10.13 -2.31
N ASP A 201 -4.37 -9.23 -3.25
CA ASP A 201 -3.92 -9.56 -4.60
C ASP A 201 -2.40 -9.84 -4.67
N GLY A 202 -1.71 -9.87 -3.51
CA GLY A 202 -0.27 -10.16 -3.41
C GLY A 202 0.64 -9.05 -3.96
N LYS A 203 0.10 -7.87 -4.27
CA LYS A 203 0.86 -6.71 -4.75
C LYS A 203 1.64 -6.04 -3.61
N ALA A 204 1.13 -6.12 -2.38
CA ALA A 204 1.84 -5.72 -1.18
C ALA A 204 2.39 -6.96 -0.47
N ARG A 205 3.66 -6.91 -0.13
CA ARG A 205 4.39 -7.93 0.61
C ARG A 205 4.72 -7.51 2.04
N ILE A 206 4.59 -6.22 2.32
CA ILE A 206 4.77 -5.63 3.64
C ILE A 206 3.49 -4.88 3.99
N VAL A 207 2.96 -5.16 5.17
CA VAL A 207 1.85 -4.40 5.73
C VAL A 207 2.33 -3.66 6.96
N ILE A 208 2.10 -2.36 7.01
CA ILE A 208 2.37 -1.51 8.17
C ILE A 208 1.07 -0.89 8.62
N GLY A 209 0.79 -0.94 9.91
CA GLY A 209 -0.42 -0.30 10.38
C GLY A 209 -0.60 -0.30 11.87
N ALA A 210 -1.71 0.31 12.29
CA ALA A 210 -2.15 0.27 13.67
C ALA A 210 -2.72 -1.12 14.02
N ARG A 211 -3.17 -1.26 15.25
CA ARG A 211 -3.76 -2.49 15.80
C ARG A 211 -4.61 -3.31 14.81
N SER A 212 -5.50 -2.64 14.08
CA SER A 212 -6.43 -3.33 13.17
C SER A 212 -5.75 -3.97 11.95
N ALA A 213 -4.51 -3.58 11.63
CA ALA A 213 -3.75 -4.18 10.53
C ALA A 213 -3.41 -5.65 10.78
N ILE A 214 -3.53 -6.14 12.01
CA ILE A 214 -3.39 -7.57 12.34
C ILE A 214 -4.36 -8.48 11.56
N PHE A 215 -5.48 -7.93 11.09
CA PHE A 215 -6.49 -8.63 10.30
C PHE A 215 -6.36 -8.40 8.79
N ALA A 216 -5.27 -7.79 8.34
CA ALA A 216 -5.00 -7.64 6.92
C ALA A 216 -4.94 -9.02 6.22
N PRO A 217 -5.45 -9.15 4.99
CA PRO A 217 -5.42 -10.41 4.25
C PRO A 217 -4.01 -10.70 3.70
N LEU A 218 -3.01 -10.73 4.59
CA LEU A 218 -1.62 -11.00 4.26
C LEU A 218 -1.32 -12.47 4.50
N ASP A 219 -1.05 -13.19 3.42
CA ASP A 219 -0.66 -14.58 3.46
C ASP A 219 0.85 -14.76 3.62
N ASN A 220 1.28 -15.99 3.92
CA ASN A 220 2.69 -16.40 3.93
C ASN A 220 3.57 -15.48 4.79
N ILE A 221 3.13 -15.16 6.01
CA ILE A 221 3.85 -14.28 6.93
C ILE A 221 5.17 -14.94 7.35
N GLY A 222 6.28 -14.23 7.19
CA GLY A 222 7.62 -14.65 7.56
C GLY A 222 8.19 -13.93 8.79
N ALA A 223 7.59 -12.79 9.18
CA ALA A 223 7.83 -12.13 10.46
C ALA A 223 6.66 -11.21 10.81
N LEU A 224 6.36 -11.11 12.11
CA LEU A 224 5.43 -10.14 12.66
C LEU A 224 6.16 -9.31 13.71
N ILE A 225 6.13 -8.00 13.53
CA ILE A 225 6.80 -7.02 14.39
C ILE A 225 5.73 -6.16 15.09
N ILE A 226 5.84 -5.99 16.40
CA ILE A 226 4.99 -5.08 17.20
C ILE A 226 5.93 -4.09 17.87
N ASP A 227 5.98 -2.87 17.34
CA ASP A 227 6.78 -1.79 17.95
C ASP A 227 6.03 -1.15 19.09
N GLU A 228 6.78 -0.60 20.10
CA GLU A 228 6.26 -0.07 21.34
C GLU A 228 5.20 -0.99 21.98
N GLU A 229 5.59 -2.25 22.20
CA GLU A 229 4.72 -3.37 22.56
C GLU A 229 3.88 -3.12 23.82
N HIS A 230 4.36 -2.24 24.71
CA HIS A 230 3.70 -1.86 25.95
C HIS A 230 2.52 -0.88 25.76
N ASP A 231 2.34 -0.32 24.55
CA ASP A 231 1.29 0.66 24.28
C ASP A 231 -0.11 0.05 24.46
N SER A 232 -0.95 0.74 25.24
CA SER A 232 -2.32 0.29 25.55
C SER A 232 -3.23 0.23 24.33
N SER A 233 -2.89 0.93 23.22
CA SER A 233 -3.67 0.93 21.99
C SER A 233 -3.77 -0.45 21.33
N TYR A 234 -2.92 -1.40 21.71
CA TYR A 234 -2.98 -2.79 21.23
C TYR A 234 -4.11 -3.63 21.83
N LYS A 235 -4.83 -3.11 22.83
CA LYS A 235 -6.05 -3.72 23.36
C LYS A 235 -7.29 -3.12 22.71
N SER A 236 -8.20 -3.97 22.23
CA SER A 236 -9.51 -3.53 21.75
C SER A 236 -10.52 -3.54 22.88
N GLU A 237 -11.01 -2.37 23.27
CA GLU A 237 -12.10 -2.25 24.23
C GLU A 237 -13.48 -2.36 23.58
N MET A 238 -13.56 -2.14 22.27
CA MET A 238 -14.79 -2.27 21.48
C MET A 238 -15.00 -3.72 21.02
N ASN A 239 -16.25 -4.12 20.91
CA ASN A 239 -16.58 -5.46 20.41
C ASN A 239 -16.24 -5.61 18.91
N PRO A 240 -15.63 -6.74 18.53
CA PRO A 240 -15.13 -7.80 19.40
C PRO A 240 -13.88 -7.37 20.17
N LYS A 241 -13.85 -7.68 21.46
CA LYS A 241 -12.65 -7.42 22.29
C LYS A 241 -11.56 -8.42 21.93
N TYR A 242 -10.35 -7.95 21.72
CA TYR A 242 -9.19 -8.79 21.51
C TYR A 242 -7.92 -8.09 21.96
N GLU A 243 -6.91 -8.87 22.26
CA GLU A 243 -5.55 -8.39 22.49
C GLU A 243 -4.69 -8.73 21.27
N THR A 244 -4.08 -7.71 20.69
CA THR A 244 -3.31 -7.86 19.44
C THR A 244 -2.16 -8.84 19.59
N LYS A 245 -1.51 -8.87 20.75
CA LYS A 245 -0.40 -9.80 21.03
C LYS A 245 -0.84 -11.27 20.97
N GLU A 246 -2.04 -11.59 21.44
CA GLU A 246 -2.60 -12.95 21.39
C GLU A 246 -2.89 -13.36 19.94
N VAL A 247 -3.47 -12.47 19.15
CA VAL A 247 -3.73 -12.70 17.73
C VAL A 247 -2.42 -12.85 16.97
N ALA A 248 -1.43 -11.99 17.26
CA ALA A 248 -0.11 -12.05 16.63
C ALA A 248 0.61 -13.37 16.95
N GLU A 249 0.55 -13.81 18.20
CA GLU A 249 1.11 -15.11 18.62
C GLU A 249 0.44 -16.26 17.86
N TYR A 250 -0.88 -16.24 17.73
CA TYR A 250 -1.60 -17.25 16.97
C TYR A 250 -1.15 -17.29 15.50
N LEU A 251 -1.06 -16.12 14.85
CA LEU A 251 -0.59 -16.03 13.46
C LEU A 251 0.85 -16.51 13.30
N CYS A 252 1.74 -16.09 14.19
CA CYS A 252 3.15 -16.52 14.11
C CYS A 252 3.34 -18.02 14.32
N LYS A 253 2.54 -18.63 15.19
CA LYS A 253 2.51 -20.11 15.35
C LYS A 253 1.98 -20.78 14.08
N MET A 254 0.91 -20.24 13.49
CA MET A 254 0.30 -20.79 12.28
C MET A 254 1.25 -20.75 11.07
N TYR A 255 1.99 -19.64 10.90
CA TYR A 255 2.94 -19.46 9.79
C TYR A 255 4.35 -19.95 10.11
N ASN A 256 4.62 -20.41 11.33
CA ASN A 256 5.94 -20.80 11.85
C ASN A 256 6.98 -19.72 11.59
N CYS A 257 6.76 -18.52 12.13
CA CYS A 257 7.60 -17.35 11.95
C CYS A 257 7.84 -16.60 13.25
N PRO A 258 8.90 -15.78 13.37
CA PRO A 258 9.21 -15.01 14.57
C PRO A 258 8.15 -13.93 14.86
N LEU A 259 7.86 -13.77 16.15
CA LEU A 259 7.13 -12.63 16.71
C LEU A 259 8.10 -11.72 17.44
N VAL A 260 8.30 -10.53 16.87
CA VAL A 260 9.29 -9.57 17.37
C VAL A 260 8.58 -8.41 18.05
N PHE A 261 8.91 -8.17 19.30
CA PHE A 261 8.45 -7.04 20.07
C PHE A 261 9.54 -5.96 20.13
N GLY A 262 9.17 -4.72 19.96
CA GLY A 262 10.03 -3.57 20.21
C GLY A 262 9.59 -2.80 21.44
N SER A 263 10.54 -2.41 22.28
CA SER A 263 10.28 -1.57 23.44
C SER A 263 11.37 -0.53 23.63
N ALA A 264 10.96 0.66 24.09
CA ALA A 264 11.88 1.72 24.51
C ALA A 264 12.06 1.74 26.04
N THR A 265 11.23 1.00 26.78
CA THR A 265 11.19 0.95 28.25
C THR A 265 11.38 -0.47 28.75
#